data_2818f388b058eb2d4a15a29b978b9773
#
_entry.id   2818f388b058eb2d4a15a29b978b9773
#
_cell.length_a   1.000
_cell.length_b   1.000
_cell.length_c   1.000
_cell.angle_alpha   90.00
_cell.angle_beta   90.00
_cell.angle_gamma   90.00
#
_symmetry.space_group_name_H-M   'P 1'
#
loop_
_entity.id
_entity.type
_entity.pdbx_description
1 polymer ?
#
loop_
_entity_poly.entity_id
_entity_poly.type
_entity_poly.pdbx_seq_one_letter_code
_entity_poly.pdbx_strand_id
1 'polypeptide(L)'
;MPKIEEKNIIFFEVENEDREKITQVFPKATIYRQPFSKKMIRKLKQAEVLCGMIYSDFSGELLAKCPNLKMVVVRTVGYNQVDLKWCAKNKIPVSNVPDYGSHVIAEHAFALLLNSARNVIEGCKRTERNKFVWQGLRGTALKGKTIGIVGTGKIGEQVCRIASAGFLMKVIAYDLYPDKNKARKNHFTYVKKLDELWEKADIITLHTPFCPETKHIINAQSIKKMKDEVL
;
A
#
# COMPACT_ATOMS: atom_id res chain seq x y z
N MET A 1 16.06 -7.36 -26.04
CA MET A 1 14.68 -6.86 -25.79
C MET A 1 14.04 -6.50 -27.12
N PRO A 2 12.75 -6.77 -27.35
CA PRO A 2 12.10 -6.34 -28.57
C PRO A 2 12.15 -4.81 -28.68
N LYS A 3 12.39 -4.30 -29.88
CA LYS A 3 12.39 -2.85 -30.13
C LYS A 3 10.97 -2.31 -29.91
N ILE A 4 10.81 -1.34 -29.02
CA ILE A 4 9.55 -0.66 -28.71
C ILE A 4 9.55 0.70 -29.42
N GLU A 5 8.49 1.02 -30.13
CA GLU A 5 8.30 2.34 -30.69
C GLU A 5 7.68 3.28 -29.67
N GLU A 6 8.29 4.40 -29.43
CA GLU A 6 7.87 5.36 -28.39
C GLU A 6 6.40 5.80 -28.54
N LYS A 7 5.91 6.02 -29.77
CA LYS A 7 4.49 6.37 -30.04
C LYS A 7 3.50 5.29 -29.59
N ASN A 8 3.99 4.04 -29.38
CA ASN A 8 3.20 2.90 -28.94
C ASN A 8 3.29 2.68 -27.41
N ILE A 9 3.96 3.59 -26.68
CA ILE A 9 3.93 3.65 -25.22
C ILE A 9 2.75 4.50 -24.79
N ILE A 10 1.88 3.93 -23.99
CA ILE A 10 0.64 4.57 -23.55
C ILE A 10 0.65 4.72 -22.04
N PHE A 11 0.52 5.95 -21.55
CA PHE A 11 0.40 6.27 -20.14
C PHE A 11 -1.05 6.58 -19.77
N PHE A 12 -1.51 6.02 -18.66
CA PHE A 12 -2.83 6.24 -18.07
C PHE A 12 -2.70 6.88 -16.69
N GLU A 13 -3.76 7.51 -16.19
CA GLU A 13 -3.81 8.11 -14.86
C GLU A 13 -2.66 9.11 -14.65
N VAL A 14 -2.43 9.95 -15.65
CA VAL A 14 -1.39 10.98 -15.59
C VAL A 14 -2.02 12.31 -15.21
N GLU A 15 -1.65 12.82 -14.04
CA GLU A 15 -2.00 14.15 -13.59
C GLU A 15 -1.16 15.22 -14.30
N ASN A 16 -1.62 16.47 -14.24
CA ASN A 16 -0.96 17.58 -14.96
C ASN A 16 0.52 17.75 -14.53
N GLU A 17 0.82 17.56 -13.25
CA GLU A 17 2.16 17.71 -12.68
C GLU A 17 3.17 16.69 -13.24
N ASP A 18 2.70 15.48 -13.55
CA ASP A 18 3.55 14.40 -14.08
C ASP A 18 3.68 14.45 -15.61
N ARG A 19 2.71 15.11 -16.28
CA ARG A 19 2.65 15.13 -17.75
C ARG A 19 3.90 15.72 -18.37
N GLU A 20 4.38 16.84 -17.83
CA GLU A 20 5.57 17.50 -18.33
C GLU A 20 6.80 16.61 -18.24
N LYS A 21 7.02 15.97 -17.08
CA LYS A 21 8.13 15.04 -16.86
C LYS A 21 8.09 13.84 -17.81
N ILE A 22 6.89 13.27 -18.01
CA ILE A 22 6.72 12.14 -18.95
C ILE A 22 7.02 12.61 -20.37
N THR A 23 6.53 13.77 -20.79
CA THR A 23 6.74 14.30 -22.14
C THR A 23 8.21 14.66 -22.41
N GLN A 24 8.96 15.09 -21.41
CA GLN A 24 10.41 15.32 -21.53
C GLN A 24 11.18 14.03 -21.85
N VAL A 25 10.76 12.89 -21.24
CA VAL A 25 11.46 11.60 -21.43
C VAL A 25 10.89 10.84 -22.64
N PHE A 26 9.58 10.93 -22.85
CA PHE A 26 8.84 10.22 -23.91
C PHE A 26 7.98 11.19 -24.72
N PRO A 27 8.59 12.04 -25.58
CA PRO A 27 7.89 13.11 -26.29
C PRO A 27 6.83 12.61 -27.28
N LYS A 28 6.92 11.36 -27.75
CA LYS A 28 5.96 10.76 -28.69
C LYS A 28 4.97 9.82 -28.04
N ALA A 29 5.06 9.59 -26.71
CA ALA A 29 4.14 8.71 -26.02
C ALA A 29 2.72 9.30 -25.96
N THR A 30 1.74 8.42 -25.94
CA THR A 30 0.34 8.83 -25.76
C THR A 30 0.01 8.87 -24.28
N ILE A 31 -0.58 9.99 -23.82
CA ILE A 31 -0.87 10.24 -22.40
C ILE A 31 -2.35 10.47 -22.20
N TYR A 32 -2.96 9.66 -21.32
CA TYR A 32 -4.35 9.76 -20.88
C TYR A 32 -4.42 10.09 -19.38
N ARG A 33 -5.36 10.99 -19.04
CA ARG A 33 -5.70 11.26 -17.64
C ARG A 33 -6.59 10.17 -17.04
N GLN A 34 -7.37 9.50 -17.86
CA GLN A 34 -8.28 8.43 -17.46
C GLN A 34 -7.51 7.12 -17.24
N PRO A 35 -8.03 6.19 -16.39
CA PRO A 35 -7.48 4.85 -16.26
C PRO A 35 -7.71 4.00 -17.51
N PHE A 36 -6.86 3.01 -17.73
CA PHE A 36 -7.08 1.98 -18.75
C PHE A 36 -8.35 1.20 -18.43
N SER A 37 -9.22 1.08 -19.41
CA SER A 37 -10.51 0.40 -19.28
C SER A 37 -11.04 -0.10 -20.62
N LYS A 38 -12.10 -0.91 -20.60
CA LYS A 38 -12.76 -1.46 -21.79
C LYS A 38 -13.12 -0.39 -22.85
N LYS A 39 -13.46 0.83 -22.42
CA LYS A 39 -13.80 1.94 -23.32
C LYS A 39 -12.62 2.40 -24.19
N MET A 40 -11.38 2.15 -23.75
CA MET A 40 -10.15 2.61 -24.43
C MET A 40 -9.64 1.64 -25.50
N ILE A 41 -10.06 0.38 -25.49
CA ILE A 41 -9.51 -0.72 -26.30
C ILE A 41 -9.41 -0.38 -27.80
N ARG A 42 -10.44 0.26 -28.38
CA ARG A 42 -10.42 0.60 -29.80
C ARG A 42 -9.27 1.52 -30.21
N LYS A 43 -8.76 2.33 -29.28
CA LYS A 43 -7.67 3.30 -29.50
C LYS A 43 -6.29 2.69 -29.26
N LEU A 44 -6.21 1.46 -28.71
CA LEU A 44 -4.97 0.87 -28.20
C LEU A 44 -4.47 -0.32 -29.03
N LYS A 45 -4.97 -0.52 -30.25
CA LYS A 45 -4.56 -1.63 -31.12
C LYS A 45 -3.06 -1.65 -31.42
N GLN A 46 -2.41 -0.49 -31.43
CA GLN A 46 -0.96 -0.35 -31.69
C GLN A 46 -0.14 -0.28 -30.41
N ALA A 47 -0.76 -0.35 -29.23
CA ALA A 47 -0.05 -0.24 -27.97
C ALA A 47 0.92 -1.42 -27.79
N GLU A 48 2.18 -1.10 -27.52
CA GLU A 48 3.23 -2.05 -27.18
C GLU A 48 3.53 -2.05 -25.67
N VAL A 49 3.36 -0.89 -25.02
CA VAL A 49 3.52 -0.74 -23.57
C VAL A 49 2.31 -0.02 -23.01
N LEU A 50 1.70 -0.60 -21.99
CA LEU A 50 0.65 0.03 -21.19
C LEU A 50 1.22 0.37 -19.81
N CYS A 51 1.20 1.65 -19.47
CA CYS A 51 1.69 2.17 -18.20
C CYS A 51 0.55 2.84 -17.42
N GLY A 52 0.17 2.29 -16.29
CA GLY A 52 -0.93 2.82 -15.46
C GLY A 52 -0.60 2.91 -13.98
N MET A 53 -1.62 3.20 -13.19
CA MET A 53 -1.52 3.27 -11.73
C MET A 53 -2.59 2.37 -11.05
N ILE A 54 -3.36 2.94 -10.12
CA ILE A 54 -4.23 2.21 -9.19
C ILE A 54 -5.54 1.76 -9.83
N TYR A 55 -6.13 2.61 -10.66
CA TYR A 55 -7.49 2.41 -11.19
C TYR A 55 -7.52 1.79 -12.60
N SER A 56 -6.37 1.59 -13.21
CA SER A 56 -6.26 0.93 -14.52
C SER A 56 -6.55 -0.57 -14.39
N ASP A 57 -7.44 -1.08 -15.24
CA ASP A 57 -7.81 -2.51 -15.28
C ASP A 57 -6.89 -3.27 -16.24
N PHE A 58 -5.88 -3.91 -15.71
CA PHE A 58 -4.97 -4.79 -16.45
C PHE A 58 -5.37 -6.27 -16.32
N SER A 59 -6.68 -6.56 -16.35
CA SER A 59 -7.20 -7.93 -16.42
C SER A 59 -6.80 -8.61 -17.73
N GLY A 60 -6.63 -9.93 -17.69
CA GLY A 60 -6.28 -10.72 -18.88
C GLY A 60 -7.30 -10.57 -20.00
N GLU A 61 -8.60 -10.36 -19.68
CA GLU A 61 -9.64 -10.08 -20.67
C GLU A 61 -9.37 -8.81 -21.49
N LEU A 62 -8.90 -7.74 -20.83
CA LEU A 62 -8.63 -6.48 -21.51
C LEU A 62 -7.26 -6.50 -22.21
N LEU A 63 -6.24 -7.07 -21.56
CA LEU A 63 -4.91 -7.18 -22.15
C LEU A 63 -4.90 -8.03 -23.43
N ALA A 64 -5.72 -9.08 -23.51
CA ALA A 64 -5.88 -9.92 -24.70
C ALA A 64 -6.41 -9.15 -25.94
N LYS A 65 -7.01 -7.98 -25.72
CA LYS A 65 -7.51 -7.12 -26.80
C LYS A 65 -6.45 -6.14 -27.33
N CYS A 66 -5.22 -6.19 -26.79
CA CYS A 66 -4.08 -5.39 -27.22
C CYS A 66 -3.05 -6.30 -27.92
N PRO A 67 -3.21 -6.59 -29.22
CA PRO A 67 -2.49 -7.67 -29.93
C PRO A 67 -0.98 -7.42 -30.05
N ASN A 68 -0.54 -6.16 -29.95
CA ASN A 68 0.86 -5.77 -30.05
C ASN A 68 1.53 -5.57 -28.68
N LEU A 69 0.84 -5.91 -27.57
CA LEU A 69 1.33 -5.68 -26.23
C LEU A 69 2.62 -6.47 -25.97
N LYS A 70 3.65 -5.78 -25.51
CA LYS A 70 4.96 -6.32 -25.17
C LYS A 70 5.31 -6.18 -23.68
N MET A 71 4.68 -5.24 -22.96
CA MET A 71 4.97 -4.96 -21.55
C MET A 71 3.83 -4.24 -20.84
N VAL A 72 3.63 -4.55 -19.57
CA VAL A 72 2.77 -3.78 -18.65
C VAL A 72 3.66 -3.15 -17.58
N VAL A 73 3.43 -1.86 -17.32
CA VAL A 73 4.14 -1.10 -16.28
C VAL A 73 3.10 -0.51 -15.32
N VAL A 74 3.32 -0.67 -14.03
CA VAL A 74 2.52 0.02 -13.00
C VAL A 74 3.40 0.97 -12.21
N ARG A 75 2.99 2.25 -12.16
CA ARG A 75 3.71 3.31 -11.44
C ARG A 75 3.37 3.32 -9.94
N THR A 76 3.25 2.12 -9.37
CA THR A 76 2.92 1.88 -7.97
C THR A 76 3.77 0.77 -7.39
N VAL A 77 3.82 0.66 -6.07
CA VAL A 77 4.43 -0.49 -5.37
C VAL A 77 3.57 -1.74 -5.56
N GLY A 78 2.26 -1.61 -5.31
CA GLY A 78 1.29 -2.69 -5.49
C GLY A 78 0.94 -2.89 -6.98
N TYR A 79 0.62 -4.12 -7.33
CA TYR A 79 0.28 -4.53 -8.71
C TYR A 79 -0.95 -5.45 -8.76
N ASN A 80 -1.85 -5.34 -7.78
CA ASN A 80 -3.07 -6.17 -7.66
C ASN A 80 -4.03 -6.00 -8.84
N GLN A 81 -3.96 -4.87 -9.55
CA GLN A 81 -4.73 -4.55 -10.75
C GLN A 81 -4.26 -5.29 -12.00
N VAL A 82 -3.14 -6.05 -11.92
CA VAL A 82 -2.57 -6.79 -13.06
C VAL A 82 -2.82 -8.28 -12.94
N ASP A 83 -3.38 -8.89 -13.98
CA ASP A 83 -3.48 -10.34 -14.09
C ASP A 83 -2.11 -10.96 -14.42
N LEU A 84 -1.31 -11.20 -13.37
CA LEU A 84 0.02 -11.80 -13.50
C LEU A 84 0.00 -13.19 -14.13
N LYS A 85 -1.07 -13.98 -13.90
CA LYS A 85 -1.19 -15.34 -14.46
C LYS A 85 -1.33 -15.26 -15.98
N TRP A 86 -2.18 -14.36 -16.44
CA TRP A 86 -2.34 -14.11 -17.88
C TRP A 86 -1.05 -13.57 -18.49
N CYS A 87 -0.40 -12.58 -17.85
CA CYS A 87 0.85 -12.00 -18.33
C CYS A 87 1.95 -13.06 -18.46
N ALA A 88 2.14 -13.90 -17.44
CA ALA A 88 3.12 -14.99 -17.47
C ALA A 88 2.85 -16.00 -18.60
N LYS A 89 1.58 -16.43 -18.76
CA LYS A 89 1.18 -17.35 -19.85
C LYS A 89 1.47 -16.76 -21.23
N ASN A 90 1.31 -15.47 -21.42
CA ASN A 90 1.50 -14.79 -22.69
C ASN A 90 2.91 -14.17 -22.84
N LYS A 91 3.82 -14.43 -21.90
CA LYS A 91 5.21 -13.93 -21.91
C LYS A 91 5.28 -12.39 -21.94
N ILE A 92 4.30 -11.72 -21.31
CA ILE A 92 4.29 -10.26 -21.16
C ILE A 92 4.94 -9.90 -19.83
N PRO A 93 6.12 -9.26 -19.82
CA PRO A 93 6.77 -8.82 -18.62
C PRO A 93 5.93 -7.71 -17.93
N VAL A 94 5.91 -7.75 -16.60
CA VAL A 94 5.28 -6.75 -15.76
C VAL A 94 6.36 -6.08 -14.91
N SER A 95 6.38 -4.74 -14.89
CA SER A 95 7.27 -3.95 -14.05
C SER A 95 6.46 -3.05 -13.13
N ASN A 96 6.95 -2.88 -11.90
CA ASN A 96 6.40 -1.95 -10.92
C ASN A 96 7.51 -1.05 -10.35
N VAL A 97 7.16 -0.13 -9.45
CA VAL A 97 8.13 0.71 -8.71
C VAL A 97 8.20 0.19 -7.27
N PRO A 98 9.16 -0.68 -6.93
CA PRO A 98 9.11 -1.48 -5.70
C PRO A 98 9.44 -0.72 -4.43
N ASP A 99 9.99 0.49 -4.54
CA ASP A 99 10.44 1.25 -3.35
C ASP A 99 10.62 2.75 -3.62
N TYR A 100 9.56 3.53 -3.45
CA TYR A 100 9.66 5.00 -3.49
C TYR A 100 8.97 5.67 -2.29
N GLY A 101 8.14 4.97 -1.55
CA GLY A 101 7.27 5.56 -0.55
C GLY A 101 7.09 4.75 0.73
N SER A 102 7.98 3.79 1.04
CA SER A 102 7.84 2.94 2.23
C SER A 102 7.78 3.77 3.52
N HIS A 103 8.57 4.83 3.63
CA HIS A 103 8.54 5.76 4.76
C HIS A 103 7.28 6.61 4.78
N VAL A 104 6.80 7.10 3.62
CA VAL A 104 5.58 7.90 3.52
C VAL A 104 4.34 7.10 3.95
N ILE A 105 4.27 5.82 3.55
CA ILE A 105 3.16 4.94 3.95
C ILE A 105 3.22 4.67 5.46
N ALA A 106 4.40 4.50 6.02
CA ALA A 106 4.58 4.33 7.47
C ALA A 106 4.16 5.59 8.25
N GLU A 107 4.53 6.77 7.76
CA GLU A 107 4.09 8.07 8.33
C GLU A 107 2.59 8.20 8.27
N HIS A 108 1.95 7.83 7.15
CA HIS A 108 0.49 7.85 7.02
C HIS A 108 -0.19 6.89 8.01
N ALA A 109 0.37 5.69 8.23
CA ALA A 109 -0.13 4.76 9.22
C ALA A 109 -0.12 5.39 10.64
N PHE A 110 0.95 6.12 10.99
CA PHE A 110 1.00 6.86 12.25
C PHE A 110 0.06 8.07 12.29
N ALA A 111 -0.16 8.76 11.18
CA ALA A 111 -1.15 9.84 11.11
C ALA A 111 -2.56 9.31 11.42
N LEU A 112 -2.94 8.16 10.86
CA LEU A 112 -4.20 7.49 11.15
C LEU A 112 -4.28 7.00 12.60
N LEU A 113 -3.22 6.39 13.11
CA LEU A 113 -3.13 5.92 14.50
C LEU A 113 -3.26 7.09 15.49
N LEU A 114 -2.53 8.17 15.29
CA LEU A 114 -2.58 9.35 16.14
C LEU A 114 -3.95 10.02 16.08
N ASN A 115 -4.57 10.07 14.90
CA ASN A 115 -5.93 10.59 14.78
C ASN A 115 -6.92 9.78 15.62
N SER A 116 -6.86 8.44 15.55
CA SER A 116 -7.72 7.56 16.36
C SER A 116 -7.38 7.66 17.85
N ALA A 117 -6.12 7.50 18.22
CA ALA A 117 -5.67 7.50 19.61
C ALA A 117 -5.92 8.83 20.34
N ARG A 118 -5.97 9.96 19.65
CA ARG A 118 -6.06 11.30 20.23
C ARG A 118 -7.33 12.06 19.84
N ASN A 119 -8.28 11.41 19.16
CA ASN A 119 -9.55 11.99 18.73
C ASN A 119 -9.41 13.33 17.96
N VAL A 120 -8.37 13.42 17.08
CA VAL A 120 -8.00 14.68 16.41
C VAL A 120 -9.15 15.23 15.55
N ILE A 121 -9.76 14.38 14.69
CA ILE A 121 -10.86 14.82 13.82
C ILE A 121 -12.07 15.32 14.65
N GLU A 122 -12.42 14.63 15.73
CA GLU A 122 -13.52 15.05 16.58
C GLU A 122 -13.21 16.40 17.26
N GLY A 123 -11.98 16.58 17.72
CA GLY A 123 -11.51 17.86 18.26
C GLY A 123 -11.64 19.00 17.25
N CYS A 124 -11.16 18.79 16.03
CA CYS A 124 -11.28 19.77 14.93
C CYS A 124 -12.74 20.13 14.64
N LYS A 125 -13.62 19.12 14.49
CA LYS A 125 -15.06 19.36 14.24
C LYS A 125 -15.72 20.17 15.33
N ARG A 126 -15.33 19.99 16.60
CA ARG A 126 -15.85 20.79 17.70
C ARG A 126 -15.37 22.24 17.61
N THR A 127 -14.10 22.46 17.34
CA THR A 127 -13.51 23.80 17.18
C THR A 127 -14.17 24.55 16.02
N GLU A 128 -14.37 23.92 14.87
CA GLU A 128 -15.09 24.51 13.72
C GLU A 128 -16.51 24.94 14.08
N ARG A 129 -17.15 24.29 15.06
CA ARG A 129 -18.49 24.63 15.57
C ARG A 129 -18.45 25.58 16.78
N ASN A 130 -17.31 26.20 17.07
CA ASN A 130 -17.07 27.03 18.24
C ASN A 130 -17.39 26.35 19.59
N LYS A 131 -17.19 25.02 19.65
CA LYS A 131 -17.40 24.21 20.85
C LYS A 131 -16.06 23.87 21.50
N PHE A 132 -15.61 24.67 22.44
CA PHE A 132 -14.35 24.45 23.18
C PHE A 132 -14.60 23.58 24.43
N VAL A 133 -14.96 22.31 24.18
CA VAL A 133 -15.30 21.34 25.23
C VAL A 133 -14.43 20.11 25.07
N TRP A 134 -13.65 19.74 26.08
CA TRP A 134 -12.73 18.59 26.04
C TRP A 134 -13.37 17.27 26.46
N GLN A 135 -14.52 17.29 27.15
CA GLN A 135 -15.24 16.11 27.61
C GLN A 135 -15.50 15.15 26.43
N GLY A 136 -15.17 13.87 26.63
CA GLY A 136 -15.27 12.84 25.57
C GLY A 136 -14.16 12.85 24.55
N LEU A 137 -13.13 13.71 24.67
CA LEU A 137 -11.92 13.69 23.85
C LEU A 137 -10.74 12.98 24.56
N ARG A 138 -11.01 12.26 25.66
CA ARG A 138 -9.96 11.51 26.34
C ARG A 138 -9.39 10.45 25.38
N GLY A 139 -8.12 10.59 25.05
CA GLY A 139 -7.42 9.69 24.14
C GLY A 139 -6.44 8.77 24.86
N THR A 140 -5.81 7.89 24.09
CA THR A 140 -4.80 6.92 24.54
C THR A 140 -3.40 7.43 24.25
N ALA A 141 -2.50 7.38 25.25
CA ALA A 141 -1.08 7.64 25.06
C ALA A 141 -0.39 6.40 24.47
N LEU A 142 0.47 6.59 23.47
CA LEU A 142 1.15 5.48 22.78
C LEU A 142 2.36 4.97 23.57
N LYS A 143 3.06 5.83 24.32
CA LYS A 143 4.26 5.45 25.09
C LYS A 143 3.98 4.26 26.01
N GLY A 144 4.81 3.22 25.92
CA GLY A 144 4.70 2.01 26.74
C GLY A 144 3.63 1.01 26.30
N LYS A 145 2.72 1.39 25.39
CA LYS A 145 1.75 0.49 24.77
C LYS A 145 2.43 -0.50 23.84
N THR A 146 1.81 -1.65 23.63
CA THR A 146 2.28 -2.69 22.71
C THR A 146 1.63 -2.53 21.35
N ILE A 147 2.43 -2.33 20.31
CA ILE A 147 1.95 -2.37 18.93
C ILE A 147 2.32 -3.72 18.30
N GLY A 148 1.32 -4.36 17.71
CA GLY A 148 1.43 -5.58 16.92
C GLY A 148 1.50 -5.25 15.43
N ILE A 149 2.59 -5.65 14.77
CA ILE A 149 2.84 -5.37 13.36
C ILE A 149 2.81 -6.68 12.58
N VAL A 150 1.86 -6.81 11.65
CA VAL A 150 1.74 -7.98 10.79
C VAL A 150 2.36 -7.67 9.43
N GLY A 151 3.48 -8.32 9.13
CA GLY A 151 4.32 -8.04 7.97
C GLY A 151 5.43 -7.04 8.28
N THR A 152 6.69 -7.48 8.14
CA THR A 152 7.91 -6.69 8.38
C THR A 152 8.71 -6.46 7.09
N GLY A 153 8.00 -6.34 5.96
CA GLY A 153 8.55 -5.86 4.71
C GLY A 153 9.05 -4.42 4.83
N LYS A 154 9.34 -3.76 3.71
CA LYS A 154 9.88 -2.39 3.71
C LYS A 154 9.05 -1.39 4.52
N ILE A 155 7.72 -1.43 4.41
CA ILE A 155 6.81 -0.54 5.14
C ILE A 155 6.77 -0.91 6.63
N GLY A 156 6.50 -2.19 6.94
CA GLY A 156 6.40 -2.66 8.34
C GLY A 156 7.69 -2.43 9.13
N GLU A 157 8.86 -2.56 8.51
CA GLU A 157 10.15 -2.23 9.13
C GLU A 157 10.23 -0.75 9.54
N GLN A 158 9.76 0.19 8.67
CA GLN A 158 9.71 1.61 9.02
C GLN A 158 8.72 1.87 10.17
N VAL A 159 7.57 1.19 10.16
CA VAL A 159 6.60 1.29 11.26
C VAL A 159 7.21 0.77 12.58
N CYS A 160 7.94 -0.36 12.57
CA CYS A 160 8.66 -0.85 13.74
C CYS A 160 9.62 0.21 14.29
N ARG A 161 10.41 0.81 13.42
CA ARG A 161 11.40 1.85 13.79
C ARG A 161 10.73 3.09 14.39
N ILE A 162 9.67 3.60 13.77
CA ILE A 162 8.94 4.78 14.26
C ILE A 162 8.28 4.47 15.62
N ALA A 163 7.65 3.31 15.76
CA ALA A 163 6.99 2.90 17.00
C ALA A 163 7.97 2.79 18.16
N SER A 164 9.08 2.10 17.94
CA SER A 164 10.08 1.84 19.00
C SER A 164 10.86 3.10 19.37
N ALA A 165 11.46 3.77 18.39
CA ALA A 165 12.34 4.90 18.62
C ALA A 165 11.60 6.24 18.84
N GLY A 166 10.52 6.48 18.06
CA GLY A 166 9.79 7.74 18.13
C GLY A 166 8.78 7.80 19.26
N PHE A 167 7.98 6.74 19.40
CA PHE A 167 6.88 6.70 20.39
C PHE A 167 7.19 5.88 21.65
N LEU A 168 8.37 5.26 21.75
CA LEU A 168 8.78 4.42 22.88
C LEU A 168 7.75 3.32 23.20
N MET A 169 7.19 2.73 22.15
CA MET A 169 6.25 1.62 22.25
C MET A 169 7.00 0.30 22.39
N LYS A 170 6.33 -0.71 22.97
CA LYS A 170 6.76 -2.10 22.87
C LYS A 170 6.31 -2.64 21.51
N VAL A 171 7.25 -3.13 20.70
CA VAL A 171 6.94 -3.58 19.34
C VAL A 171 7.04 -5.09 19.27
N ILE A 172 5.94 -5.75 18.93
CA ILE A 172 5.90 -7.16 18.57
C ILE A 172 5.48 -7.29 17.10
N ALA A 173 6.05 -8.25 16.40
CA ALA A 173 5.79 -8.44 14.98
C ALA A 173 5.54 -9.91 14.65
N TYR A 174 4.76 -10.13 13.60
CA TYR A 174 4.59 -11.43 12.95
C TYR A 174 4.91 -11.32 11.47
N ASP A 175 5.72 -12.26 10.98
CA ASP A 175 6.03 -12.39 9.56
C ASP A 175 6.23 -13.87 9.22
N LEU A 176 5.91 -14.27 8.00
CA LEU A 176 6.19 -15.62 7.50
C LEU A 176 7.70 -15.87 7.36
N TYR A 177 8.47 -14.80 7.12
CA TYR A 177 9.91 -14.82 6.91
C TYR A 177 10.61 -13.86 7.89
N PRO A 178 10.67 -14.22 9.19
CA PRO A 178 11.20 -13.34 10.22
C PRO A 178 12.70 -13.08 10.04
N ASP A 179 13.11 -11.81 10.06
CA ASP A 179 14.51 -11.36 9.98
C ASP A 179 15.00 -10.86 11.36
N LYS A 180 15.82 -11.66 12.01
CA LYS A 180 16.39 -11.34 13.35
C LYS A 180 17.29 -10.10 13.33
N ASN A 181 17.93 -9.78 12.20
CA ASN A 181 18.78 -8.59 12.09
C ASN A 181 17.93 -7.33 12.07
N LYS A 182 16.82 -7.34 11.32
CA LYS A 182 15.83 -6.25 11.34
C LYS A 182 15.26 -6.06 12.75
N ALA A 183 14.89 -7.15 13.42
CA ALA A 183 14.35 -7.11 14.78
C ALA A 183 15.34 -6.44 15.77
N ARG A 184 16.58 -6.84 15.74
CA ARG A 184 17.63 -6.25 16.59
C ARG A 184 17.89 -4.78 16.26
N LYS A 185 18.01 -4.43 14.96
CA LYS A 185 18.28 -3.07 14.50
C LYS A 185 17.16 -2.08 14.88
N ASN A 186 15.92 -2.52 14.82
CA ASN A 186 14.75 -1.67 15.03
C ASN A 186 14.03 -1.94 16.36
N HIS A 187 14.70 -2.65 17.30
CA HIS A 187 14.25 -2.89 18.68
C HIS A 187 12.82 -3.48 18.77
N PHE A 188 12.56 -4.57 18.02
CA PHE A 188 11.31 -5.30 18.12
C PHE A 188 11.52 -6.81 18.28
N THR A 189 10.45 -7.52 18.65
CA THR A 189 10.48 -8.97 18.86
C THR A 189 9.46 -9.67 17.97
N TYR A 190 9.86 -10.76 17.31
CA TYR A 190 8.90 -11.60 16.60
C TYR A 190 8.15 -12.52 17.57
N VAL A 191 6.85 -12.62 17.39
CA VAL A 191 6.03 -13.68 17.98
C VAL A 191 6.02 -14.91 17.06
N LYS A 192 5.83 -16.09 17.64
CA LYS A 192 5.82 -17.34 16.87
C LYS A 192 4.51 -17.59 16.16
N LYS A 193 3.40 -17.15 16.74
CA LYS A 193 2.05 -17.33 16.20
C LYS A 193 1.34 -15.99 16.13
N LEU A 194 0.52 -15.84 15.12
CA LEU A 194 -0.27 -14.62 14.92
C LEU A 194 -1.25 -14.39 16.09
N ASP A 195 -1.77 -15.47 16.68
CA ASP A 195 -2.65 -15.40 17.85
C ASP A 195 -2.00 -14.67 19.04
N GLU A 196 -0.69 -14.92 19.27
CA GLU A 196 0.05 -14.23 20.33
C GLU A 196 0.11 -12.71 20.10
N LEU A 197 0.11 -12.27 18.84
CA LEU A 197 0.09 -10.86 18.50
C LEU A 197 -1.27 -10.26 18.83
N TRP A 198 -2.37 -10.96 18.46
CA TRP A 198 -3.73 -10.51 18.75
C TRP A 198 -3.97 -10.29 20.24
N GLU A 199 -3.54 -11.25 21.07
CA GLU A 199 -3.75 -11.23 22.53
C GLU A 199 -2.93 -10.13 23.24
N LYS A 200 -1.71 -9.86 22.75
CA LYS A 200 -0.76 -8.96 23.44
C LYS A 200 -0.86 -7.51 23.00
N ALA A 201 -1.30 -7.25 21.78
CA ALA A 201 -1.27 -5.90 21.20
C ALA A 201 -2.36 -5.00 21.76
N ASP A 202 -2.00 -3.75 22.04
CA ASP A 202 -2.94 -2.64 22.30
C ASP A 202 -3.29 -1.92 20.99
N ILE A 203 -2.41 -2.01 19.99
CA ILE A 203 -2.57 -1.43 18.65
C ILE A 203 -2.14 -2.48 17.63
N ILE A 204 -2.89 -2.62 16.54
CA ILE A 204 -2.58 -3.57 15.48
C ILE A 204 -2.51 -2.85 14.13
N THR A 205 -1.46 -3.14 13.36
CA THR A 205 -1.32 -2.59 12.01
C THR A 205 -0.84 -3.67 11.04
N LEU A 206 -1.42 -3.66 9.82
CA LEU A 206 -1.17 -4.66 8.80
C LEU A 206 -0.35 -4.06 7.65
N HIS A 207 0.75 -4.71 7.32
CA HIS A 207 1.66 -4.34 6.23
C HIS A 207 2.03 -5.54 5.37
N THR A 208 1.06 -6.41 5.14
CA THR A 208 1.17 -7.60 4.27
C THR A 208 0.62 -7.33 2.89
N PRO A 209 1.14 -7.99 1.83
CA PRO A 209 0.50 -7.96 0.53
C PRO A 209 -0.90 -8.60 0.60
N PHE A 210 -1.80 -8.18 -0.29
CA PHE A 210 -3.08 -8.85 -0.45
C PHE A 210 -2.90 -10.13 -1.27
N CYS A 211 -3.12 -11.28 -0.63
CA CYS A 211 -3.05 -12.60 -1.23
C CYS A 211 -4.09 -13.53 -0.56
N PRO A 212 -4.33 -14.74 -1.08
CA PRO A 212 -5.28 -15.67 -0.47
C PRO A 212 -5.06 -15.90 1.03
N GLU A 213 -3.80 -15.98 1.47
CA GLU A 213 -3.39 -16.23 2.85
C GLU A 213 -3.64 -15.04 3.78
N THR A 214 -3.61 -13.81 3.25
CA THR A 214 -3.82 -12.57 4.02
C THR A 214 -5.22 -12.01 3.86
N LYS A 215 -6.00 -12.53 2.92
CA LYS A 215 -7.40 -12.15 2.73
C LYS A 215 -8.20 -12.45 3.99
N HIS A 216 -8.89 -11.44 4.52
CA HIS A 216 -9.66 -11.53 5.75
C HIS A 216 -8.84 -12.01 6.97
N ILE A 217 -7.57 -11.62 7.06
CA ILE A 217 -6.71 -11.90 8.22
C ILE A 217 -7.30 -11.30 9.52
N ILE A 218 -7.98 -10.14 9.41
CA ILE A 218 -8.87 -9.62 10.43
C ILE A 218 -10.28 -10.14 10.13
N ASN A 219 -10.85 -10.88 11.06
CA ASN A 219 -12.18 -11.48 10.99
C ASN A 219 -12.77 -11.66 12.39
N ALA A 220 -14.00 -12.14 12.49
CA ALA A 220 -14.68 -12.32 13.77
C ALA A 220 -13.92 -13.21 14.78
N GLN A 221 -13.13 -14.18 14.28
CA GLN A 221 -12.35 -15.08 15.15
C GLN A 221 -11.08 -14.38 15.66
N SER A 222 -10.37 -13.65 14.80
CA SER A 222 -9.19 -12.89 15.22
C SER A 222 -9.56 -11.74 16.16
N ILE A 223 -10.68 -11.05 15.91
CA ILE A 223 -11.19 -9.99 16.78
C ILE A 223 -11.50 -10.50 18.19
N LYS A 224 -12.10 -11.68 18.33
CA LYS A 224 -12.38 -12.29 19.65
C LYS A 224 -11.12 -12.57 20.48
N LYS A 225 -9.94 -12.63 19.86
CA LYS A 225 -8.65 -12.84 20.54
C LYS A 225 -7.94 -11.54 20.89
N MET A 226 -8.44 -10.41 20.39
CA MET A 226 -7.87 -9.09 20.64
C MET A 226 -8.37 -8.54 21.97
N LYS A 227 -7.68 -7.54 22.48
CA LYS A 227 -8.13 -6.79 23.66
C LYS A 227 -9.38 -5.98 23.34
N ASP A 228 -10.25 -5.73 24.32
CA ASP A 228 -11.50 -5.00 24.13
C ASP A 228 -11.31 -3.58 23.58
N GLU A 229 -10.23 -2.89 23.97
CA GLU A 229 -9.91 -1.52 23.54
C GLU A 229 -8.76 -1.45 22.51
N VAL A 230 -8.60 -2.48 21.68
CA VAL A 230 -7.56 -2.49 20.64
C VAL A 230 -7.84 -1.42 19.57
N LEU A 231 -6.79 -0.71 19.15
CA LEU A 231 -6.83 0.26 18.05
C LEU A 231 -6.29 -0.36 16.74
#